data_4bb6b643e6e0d6e097395d60d1cc31ee
#
_entry.id   4bb6b643e6e0d6e097395d60d1cc31ee
#
_cell.length_a   1.000
_cell.length_b   1.000
_cell.length_c   1.000
_cell.angle_alpha   90.00
_cell.angle_beta   90.00
_cell.angle_gamma   90.00
#
_symmetry.space_group_name_H-M   'P 1'
#
loop_
_entity.id
_entity.type
_entity.pdbx_description
1 polymer ?
#
loop_
_entity_poly.entity_id
_entity_poly.type
_entity_poly.pdbx_seq_one_letter_code
_entity_poly.pdbx_strand_id
1 'polypeptide(L)'
;MKIGYARVSTKHQDLAAQEDQLRQLGVVPERIYVDHGLSGRSIDRPGLRQALAACRAGDSLVVTKLDRLARSVADAANIAQELEQTGVALQIGAETYDPHNPAGRLMFNVFAMIAEFEASLISARTREGMAIAKEKGRLRGKQPKLSVEQQLAVVEYYRSGNRTQAEIARLFGVSDRTIRRVLEKHNG
;
A
#
# COMPACT_ATOMS: atom_id res chain seq x y z
N MET A 1 -8.40 27.86 3.60
CA MET A 1 -7.71 27.77 4.90
C MET A 1 -6.38 27.04 4.68
N LYS A 2 -5.35 27.22 5.58
CA LYS A 2 -4.07 26.52 5.44
C LYS A 2 -3.88 25.50 6.54
N ILE A 3 -3.53 24.27 6.18
CA ILE A 3 -3.24 23.14 7.07
C ILE A 3 -1.79 22.74 6.84
N GLY A 4 -0.97 22.75 7.90
CA GLY A 4 0.45 22.45 7.84
C GLY A 4 0.75 20.99 8.16
N TYR A 5 1.72 20.42 7.45
CA TYR A 5 2.27 19.13 7.79
C TYR A 5 3.79 19.20 7.90
N ALA A 6 4.32 18.65 8.98
CA ALA A 6 5.76 18.52 9.22
C ALA A 6 6.12 17.05 9.49
N ARG A 7 7.29 16.64 9.01
CA ARG A 7 7.85 15.33 9.31
C ARG A 7 9.31 15.50 9.73
N VAL A 8 9.64 14.98 10.90
CA VAL A 8 11.00 15.06 11.45
C VAL A 8 11.57 13.67 11.68
N SER A 9 12.87 13.53 11.44
CA SER A 9 13.66 12.45 12.03
C SER A 9 13.90 12.79 13.51
N THR A 10 14.44 11.92 14.31
CA THR A 10 14.58 12.00 15.76
C THR A 10 15.21 13.28 16.38
N LYS A 11 15.55 14.30 15.59
CA LYS A 11 16.16 15.56 16.07
C LYS A 11 15.10 16.63 16.31
N HIS A 12 14.88 17.02 17.56
CA HIS A 12 13.95 18.08 17.97
C HIS A 12 14.19 19.43 17.30
N GLN A 13 15.44 19.76 16.95
CA GLN A 13 15.79 21.03 16.29
C GLN A 13 15.17 21.17 14.89
N ASP A 14 15.00 20.08 14.15
CA ASP A 14 14.37 20.09 12.83
C ASP A 14 12.86 20.39 12.88
N LEU A 15 12.19 20.08 13.99
CA LEU A 15 10.75 20.33 14.14
C LEU A 15 10.46 21.81 14.32
N ALA A 16 11.12 22.46 15.28
CA ALA A 16 10.91 23.89 15.55
C ALA A 16 11.14 24.74 14.29
N ALA A 17 12.20 24.44 13.54
CA ALA A 17 12.49 25.14 12.30
C ALA A 17 11.41 24.93 11.22
N GLN A 18 10.84 23.70 11.10
CA GLN A 18 9.74 23.44 10.16
C GLN A 18 8.44 24.12 10.61
N GLU A 19 8.11 24.11 11.90
CA GLU A 19 6.94 24.81 12.42
C GLU A 19 7.03 26.31 12.19
N ASP A 20 8.20 26.93 12.43
CA ASP A 20 8.41 28.35 12.17
C ASP A 20 8.27 28.68 10.67
N GLN A 21 8.79 27.83 9.79
CA GLN A 21 8.60 28.00 8.34
C GLN A 21 7.13 27.87 7.95
N LEU A 22 6.39 26.90 8.50
CA LEU A 22 4.96 26.75 8.24
C LEU A 22 4.15 27.96 8.73
N ARG A 23 4.51 28.55 9.89
CA ARG A 23 3.91 29.80 10.39
C ARG A 23 4.17 30.98 9.45
N GLN A 24 5.41 31.11 8.94
CA GLN A 24 5.77 32.13 7.95
C GLN A 24 4.99 31.97 6.64
N LEU A 25 4.63 30.72 6.28
CA LEU A 25 3.77 30.41 5.13
C LEU A 25 2.27 30.64 5.41
N GLY A 26 1.92 31.11 6.62
CA GLY A 26 0.56 31.49 7.02
C GLY A 26 -0.25 30.35 7.62
N VAL A 27 0.37 29.28 8.11
CA VAL A 27 -0.29 28.22 8.85
C VAL A 27 -0.39 28.63 10.32
N VAL A 28 -1.57 28.50 10.92
CA VAL A 28 -1.74 28.73 12.35
C VAL A 28 -1.25 27.50 13.16
N PRO A 29 -0.63 27.70 14.35
CA PRO A 29 0.01 26.61 15.09
C PRO A 29 -0.93 25.41 15.38
N GLU A 30 -2.20 25.66 15.65
CA GLU A 30 -3.20 24.66 15.98
C GLU A 30 -3.56 23.75 14.79
N ARG A 31 -3.08 24.09 13.59
CA ARG A 31 -3.33 23.34 12.34
C ARG A 31 -2.06 22.77 11.76
N ILE A 32 -1.01 22.64 12.55
CA ILE A 32 0.22 21.98 12.18
C ILE A 32 0.17 20.53 12.72
N TYR A 33 0.17 19.58 11.83
CA TYR A 33 0.20 18.15 12.13
C TYR A 33 1.61 17.63 11.95
N VAL A 34 2.07 16.80 12.87
CA VAL A 34 3.47 16.36 12.92
C VAL A 34 3.56 14.85 12.99
N ASP A 35 4.43 14.29 12.15
CA ASP A 35 4.91 12.91 12.31
C ASP A 35 6.35 12.91 12.79
N HIS A 36 6.57 12.30 13.96
CA HIS A 36 7.91 12.07 14.50
C HIS A 36 8.53 10.82 13.87
N GLY A 37 9.77 10.97 13.41
CA GLY A 37 10.48 9.99 12.62
C GLY A 37 10.49 8.60 13.22
N LEU A 38 9.72 7.78 12.59
CA LEU A 38 9.91 6.36 12.64
C LEU A 38 10.98 6.02 11.62
N SER A 39 11.98 5.21 12.03
CA SER A 39 12.97 4.61 11.14
C SER A 39 12.30 4.14 9.85
N GLY A 40 12.96 4.24 8.71
CA GLY A 40 12.44 4.07 7.34
C GLY A 40 11.60 2.83 7.01
N ARG A 41 11.07 2.13 8.01
CA ARG A 41 10.18 0.96 7.91
C ARG A 41 8.74 1.22 8.36
N SER A 42 8.45 2.27 9.12
CA SER A 42 7.05 2.54 9.51
C SER A 42 6.30 3.25 8.39
N ILE A 43 5.30 2.56 7.85
CA ILE A 43 4.39 3.05 6.80
C ILE A 43 3.35 4.00 7.41
N ASP A 44 3.15 3.96 8.73
CA ASP A 44 2.10 4.71 9.39
C ASP A 44 2.50 6.17 9.62
N ARG A 45 1.67 7.09 9.14
CA ARG A 45 1.81 8.55 9.27
C ARG A 45 0.51 9.16 9.79
N PRO A 46 0.24 9.00 11.10
CA PRO A 46 -1.00 9.49 11.70
C PRO A 46 -1.16 11.00 11.54
N GLY A 47 -0.07 11.79 11.65
CA GLY A 47 -0.10 13.23 11.45
C GLY A 47 -0.48 13.63 10.03
N LEU A 48 0.04 12.96 9.00
CA LEU A 48 -0.36 13.21 7.62
C LEU A 48 -1.83 12.86 7.39
N ARG A 49 -2.29 11.71 7.88
CA ARG A 49 -3.71 11.33 7.76
C ARG A 49 -4.63 12.35 8.45
N GLN A 50 -4.24 12.85 9.62
CA GLN A 50 -4.99 13.90 10.31
C GLN A 50 -4.99 15.21 9.53
N ALA A 51 -3.85 15.61 8.94
CA ALA A 51 -3.76 16.79 8.11
C ALA A 51 -4.67 16.69 6.88
N LEU A 52 -4.63 15.57 6.15
CA LEU A 52 -5.50 15.31 5.01
C LEU A 52 -6.98 15.30 5.41
N ALA A 53 -7.33 14.63 6.50
CA ALA A 53 -8.71 14.59 7.02
C ALA A 53 -9.23 15.96 7.51
N ALA A 54 -8.35 16.87 7.91
CA ALA A 54 -8.68 18.24 8.32
C ALA A 54 -8.94 19.16 7.13
N CYS A 55 -8.41 18.83 5.92
CA CYS A 55 -8.59 19.62 4.72
C CYS A 55 -10.03 19.55 4.19
N ARG A 56 -10.49 20.65 3.58
CA ARG A 56 -11.76 20.77 2.87
C ARG A 56 -11.49 21.36 1.47
N ALA A 57 -12.41 21.19 0.54
CA ALA A 57 -12.32 21.80 -0.78
C ALA A 57 -12.07 23.31 -0.66
N GLY A 58 -11.07 23.80 -1.41
CA GLY A 58 -10.61 25.20 -1.35
C GLY A 58 -9.58 25.49 -0.24
N ASP A 59 -9.23 24.49 0.59
CA ASP A 59 -8.10 24.61 1.53
C ASP A 59 -6.77 24.33 0.83
N SER A 60 -5.67 24.55 1.56
CA SER A 60 -4.32 24.21 1.10
C SER A 60 -3.59 23.37 2.14
N LEU A 61 -3.07 22.22 1.72
CA LEU A 61 -2.08 21.47 2.49
C LEU A 61 -0.70 22.12 2.26
N VAL A 62 -0.05 22.54 3.33
CA VAL A 62 1.21 23.28 3.30
C VAL A 62 2.33 22.44 3.87
N VAL A 63 3.42 22.30 3.11
CA VAL A 63 4.65 21.63 3.54
C VAL A 63 5.85 22.51 3.22
N THR A 64 6.91 22.40 3.99
CA THR A 64 8.12 23.19 3.75
C THR A 64 8.89 22.73 2.51
N LYS A 65 8.93 21.41 2.28
CA LYS A 65 9.61 20.75 1.13
C LYS A 65 8.88 19.45 0.78
N LEU A 66 9.04 19.01 -0.48
CA LEU A 66 8.42 17.78 -0.96
C LEU A 66 8.89 16.51 -0.21
N ASP A 67 10.18 16.47 0.19
CA ASP A 67 10.74 15.35 0.96
C ASP A 67 10.17 15.23 2.39
N ARG A 68 9.51 16.27 2.89
CA ARG A 68 8.75 16.23 4.15
C ARG A 68 7.37 15.62 3.94
N LEU A 69 6.75 15.87 2.79
CA LEU A 69 5.45 15.30 2.43
C LEU A 69 5.55 13.83 2.07
N ALA A 70 6.47 13.49 1.19
CA ALA A 70 6.54 12.17 0.56
C ALA A 70 7.89 11.50 0.78
N ARG A 71 7.90 10.15 0.73
CA ARG A 71 9.09 9.31 0.85
C ARG A 71 9.61 8.81 -0.50
N SER A 72 8.76 8.81 -1.48
CA SER A 72 9.05 8.45 -2.86
C SER A 72 8.20 9.31 -3.79
N VAL A 73 8.51 9.27 -5.07
CA VAL A 73 7.73 9.98 -6.08
C VAL A 73 6.32 9.39 -6.19
N ALA A 74 6.17 8.06 -6.10
CA ALA A 74 4.86 7.40 -6.07
C ALA A 74 4.02 7.84 -4.84
N ASP A 75 4.64 7.96 -3.68
CA ASP A 75 3.97 8.46 -2.47
C ASP A 75 3.49 9.90 -2.65
N ALA A 76 4.33 10.77 -3.24
CA ALA A 76 3.95 12.14 -3.58
C ALA A 76 2.76 12.19 -4.55
N ALA A 77 2.79 11.35 -5.56
CA ALA A 77 1.75 11.28 -6.56
C ALA A 77 0.41 10.78 -6.00
N ASN A 78 0.42 9.78 -5.11
CA ASN A 78 -0.79 9.30 -4.44
C ASN A 78 -1.40 10.40 -3.55
N ILE A 79 -0.59 11.13 -2.80
CA ILE A 79 -1.05 12.25 -1.98
C ILE A 79 -1.62 13.37 -2.87
N ALA A 80 -0.93 13.70 -3.96
CA ALA A 80 -1.39 14.71 -4.91
C ALA A 80 -2.75 14.31 -5.52
N GLN A 81 -2.93 13.05 -5.92
CA GLN A 81 -4.19 12.55 -6.44
C GLN A 81 -5.34 12.67 -5.42
N GLU A 82 -5.07 12.36 -4.15
CA GLU A 82 -6.06 12.53 -3.07
C GLU A 82 -6.46 14.00 -2.89
N LEU A 83 -5.48 14.91 -2.91
CA LEU A 83 -5.71 16.36 -2.80
C LEU A 83 -6.51 16.89 -4.00
N GLU A 84 -6.19 16.45 -5.22
CA GLU A 84 -6.92 16.81 -6.43
C GLU A 84 -8.38 16.37 -6.36
N GLN A 85 -8.63 15.11 -5.98
CA GLN A 85 -9.99 14.55 -5.82
C GLN A 85 -10.81 15.27 -4.78
N THR A 86 -10.18 15.78 -3.73
CA THR A 86 -10.84 16.54 -2.66
C THR A 86 -10.89 18.04 -2.90
N GLY A 87 -10.32 18.54 -4.02
CA GLY A 87 -10.29 19.97 -4.35
C GLY A 87 -9.40 20.79 -3.41
N VAL A 88 -8.34 20.20 -2.89
CA VAL A 88 -7.39 20.82 -1.95
C VAL A 88 -6.12 21.19 -2.70
N ALA A 89 -5.64 22.42 -2.51
CA ALA A 89 -4.39 22.87 -3.10
C ALA A 89 -3.19 22.30 -2.32
N LEU A 90 -2.07 22.05 -3.03
CA LEU A 90 -0.80 21.68 -2.41
C LEU A 90 0.14 22.88 -2.44
N GLN A 91 0.61 23.31 -1.27
CA GLN A 91 1.65 24.35 -1.16
C GLN A 91 2.97 23.72 -0.69
N ILE A 92 4.04 23.90 -1.48
CA ILE A 92 5.39 23.43 -1.17
C ILE A 92 6.29 24.66 -1.07
N GLY A 93 6.69 25.03 0.15
CA GLY A 93 7.37 26.30 0.37
C GLY A 93 6.54 27.48 -0.14
N ALA A 94 7.10 28.30 -1.01
CA ALA A 94 6.39 29.45 -1.59
C ALA A 94 5.44 29.12 -2.74
N GLU A 95 5.60 27.96 -3.36
CA GLU A 95 4.84 27.55 -4.55
C GLU A 95 3.51 26.88 -4.18
N THR A 96 2.42 27.31 -4.82
CA THR A 96 1.08 26.75 -4.60
C THR A 96 0.54 26.15 -5.89
N TYR A 97 0.13 24.89 -5.81
CA TYR A 97 -0.47 24.12 -6.89
C TYR A 97 -1.96 23.90 -6.56
N ASP A 98 -2.81 24.69 -7.21
CA ASP A 98 -4.26 24.61 -7.03
C ASP A 98 -4.87 23.72 -8.14
N PRO A 99 -5.61 22.66 -7.80
CA PRO A 99 -6.22 21.78 -8.81
C PRO A 99 -7.29 22.48 -9.67
N HIS A 100 -7.76 23.66 -9.25
CA HIS A 100 -8.76 24.42 -10.01
C HIS A 100 -8.14 25.33 -11.07
N ASN A 101 -6.82 25.58 -11.06
CA ASN A 101 -6.15 26.35 -12.09
C ASN A 101 -5.35 25.48 -13.08
N PRO A 102 -5.12 25.95 -14.32
CA PRO A 102 -4.44 25.16 -15.36
C PRO A 102 -3.02 24.70 -14.97
N ALA A 103 -2.24 25.58 -14.34
CA ALA A 103 -0.86 25.27 -13.94
C ALA A 103 -0.81 24.23 -12.81
N GLY A 104 -1.68 24.36 -11.82
CA GLY A 104 -1.81 23.37 -10.75
C GLY A 104 -2.26 22.01 -11.29
N ARG A 105 -3.28 21.97 -12.15
CA ARG A 105 -3.73 20.73 -12.82
C ARG A 105 -2.61 20.06 -13.61
N LEU A 106 -1.80 20.83 -14.32
CA LEU A 106 -0.65 20.27 -15.04
C LEU A 106 0.30 19.57 -14.08
N MET A 107 0.59 20.18 -12.91
CA MET A 107 1.46 19.56 -11.90
C MET A 107 0.85 18.28 -11.32
N PHE A 108 -0.45 18.27 -10.99
CA PHE A 108 -1.13 17.07 -10.52
C PHE A 108 -1.10 15.96 -11.57
N ASN A 109 -1.31 16.27 -12.85
CA ASN A 109 -1.19 15.32 -13.95
C ASN A 109 0.23 14.74 -14.08
N VAL A 110 1.26 15.56 -13.89
CA VAL A 110 2.66 15.08 -13.86
C VAL A 110 2.87 14.10 -12.72
N PHE A 111 2.38 14.39 -11.51
CA PHE A 111 2.46 13.46 -10.38
C PHE A 111 1.71 12.16 -10.69
N ALA A 112 0.51 12.22 -11.26
CA ALA A 112 -0.28 11.03 -11.63
C ALA A 112 0.47 10.15 -12.67
N MET A 113 1.04 10.77 -13.72
CA MET A 113 1.84 10.04 -14.72
C MET A 113 3.06 9.35 -14.10
N ILE A 114 3.74 9.99 -13.16
CA ILE A 114 4.89 9.41 -12.47
C ILE A 114 4.45 8.22 -11.59
N ALA A 115 3.32 8.32 -10.88
CA ALA A 115 2.78 7.22 -10.10
C ALA A 115 2.45 6.01 -10.97
N GLU A 116 1.80 6.23 -12.10
CA GLU A 116 1.47 5.17 -13.05
C GLU A 116 2.72 4.52 -13.65
N PHE A 117 3.72 5.32 -13.99
CA PHE A 117 5.01 4.81 -14.49
C PHE A 117 5.71 3.93 -13.44
N GLU A 118 5.83 4.38 -12.18
CA GLU A 118 6.43 3.57 -11.11
C GLU A 118 5.64 2.27 -10.87
N ALA A 119 4.31 2.32 -10.85
CA ALA A 119 3.47 1.12 -10.70
C ALA A 119 3.70 0.12 -11.86
N SER A 120 3.83 0.63 -13.08
CA SER A 120 4.12 -0.17 -14.27
C SER A 120 5.49 -0.83 -14.18
N LEU A 121 6.53 -0.11 -13.72
CA LEU A 121 7.87 -0.67 -13.50
C LEU A 121 7.87 -1.77 -12.43
N ILE A 122 7.16 -1.59 -11.31
CA ILE A 122 7.03 -2.60 -10.27
C ILE A 122 6.33 -3.84 -10.82
N SER A 123 5.27 -3.67 -11.61
CA SER A 123 4.55 -4.77 -12.26
C SER A 123 5.44 -5.54 -13.23
N ALA A 124 6.23 -4.84 -14.05
CA ALA A 124 7.18 -5.46 -14.98
C ALA A 124 8.23 -6.30 -14.23
N ARG A 125 8.90 -5.72 -13.23
CA ARG A 125 9.88 -6.43 -12.38
C ARG A 125 9.27 -7.64 -11.68
N THR A 126 8.03 -7.55 -11.22
CA THR A 126 7.33 -8.67 -10.58
C THR A 126 7.06 -9.80 -11.58
N ARG A 127 6.63 -9.47 -12.80
CA ARG A 127 6.42 -10.47 -13.88
C ARG A 127 7.72 -11.17 -14.25
N GLU A 128 8.81 -10.42 -14.43
CA GLU A 128 10.14 -10.99 -14.69
C GLU A 128 10.61 -11.90 -13.56
N GLY A 129 10.47 -11.45 -12.31
CA GLY A 129 10.82 -12.25 -11.13
C GLY A 129 9.99 -13.54 -11.05
N MET A 130 8.68 -13.48 -11.37
CA MET A 130 7.83 -14.68 -11.44
C MET A 130 8.21 -15.60 -12.60
N ALA A 131 8.58 -15.07 -13.77
CA ALA A 131 9.04 -15.87 -14.90
C ALA A 131 10.31 -16.65 -14.55
N ILE A 132 11.31 -15.97 -13.98
CA ILE A 132 12.55 -16.59 -13.49
C ILE A 132 12.29 -17.62 -12.39
N ALA A 133 11.40 -17.32 -11.46
CA ALA A 133 11.04 -18.25 -10.38
C ALA A 133 10.31 -19.49 -10.92
N LYS A 134 9.49 -19.34 -11.96
CA LYS A 134 8.81 -20.45 -12.65
C LYS A 134 9.83 -21.33 -13.39
N GLU A 135 10.75 -20.74 -14.12
CA GLU A 135 11.82 -21.44 -14.83
C GLU A 135 12.72 -22.24 -13.86
N LYS A 136 13.05 -21.65 -12.71
CA LYS A 136 13.82 -22.31 -11.65
C LYS A 136 13.00 -23.29 -10.78
N GLY A 137 11.73 -23.57 -11.14
CA GLY A 137 10.85 -24.49 -10.41
C GLY A 137 10.51 -24.03 -8.96
N ARG A 138 10.75 -22.76 -8.63
CA ARG A 138 10.51 -22.20 -7.29
C ARG A 138 9.07 -21.77 -7.08
N LEU A 139 8.30 -21.54 -8.13
CA LEU A 139 6.85 -21.26 -8.06
C LEU A 139 6.08 -22.57 -7.89
N ARG A 140 6.12 -23.11 -6.69
CA ARG A 140 5.38 -24.31 -6.32
C ARG A 140 3.97 -23.94 -5.87
N GLY A 141 3.17 -23.19 -6.40
CA GLY A 141 1.79 -22.94 -6.01
C GLY A 141 1.47 -23.20 -4.51
N LYS A 142 0.20 -23.17 -4.13
CA LYS A 142 -0.22 -23.54 -2.76
C LYS A 142 0.08 -25.03 -2.54
N GLN A 143 0.90 -25.34 -1.55
CA GLN A 143 1.22 -26.71 -1.16
C GLN A 143 -0.08 -27.50 -0.95
N PRO A 144 -0.17 -28.73 -1.45
CA PRO A 144 -1.30 -29.60 -1.17
C PRO A 144 -1.47 -29.76 0.34
N LYS A 145 -2.72 -29.73 0.83
CA LYS A 145 -3.00 -29.92 2.26
C LYS A 145 -2.65 -31.31 2.76
N LEU A 146 -2.56 -32.28 1.85
CA LEU A 146 -2.23 -33.68 2.14
C LEU A 146 -0.92 -34.03 1.44
N SER A 147 0.00 -34.69 2.15
CA SER A 147 1.21 -35.29 1.58
C SER A 147 0.85 -36.38 0.57
N VAL A 148 1.82 -36.79 -0.25
CA VAL A 148 1.61 -37.88 -1.22
C VAL A 148 1.14 -39.18 -0.52
N GLU A 149 1.76 -39.51 0.61
CA GLU A 149 1.40 -40.67 1.44
C GLU A 149 -0.04 -40.57 1.97
N GLN A 150 -0.41 -39.38 2.47
CA GLN A 150 -1.79 -39.14 2.92
C GLN A 150 -2.78 -39.17 1.77
N GLN A 151 -2.44 -38.73 0.56
CA GLN A 151 -3.33 -38.86 -0.61
C GLN A 151 -3.54 -40.33 -0.99
N LEU A 152 -2.51 -41.17 -0.93
CA LEU A 152 -2.62 -42.61 -1.17
C LEU A 152 -3.50 -43.29 -0.10
N ALA A 153 -3.30 -42.95 1.18
CA ALA A 153 -4.13 -43.46 2.26
C ALA A 153 -5.62 -43.06 2.09
N VAL A 154 -5.92 -41.85 1.64
CA VAL A 154 -7.28 -41.40 1.30
C VAL A 154 -7.90 -42.31 0.25
N VAL A 155 -7.15 -42.64 -0.81
CA VAL A 155 -7.63 -43.53 -1.89
C VAL A 155 -7.90 -44.92 -1.36
N GLU A 156 -7.03 -45.50 -0.52
CA GLU A 156 -7.16 -46.78 0.10
C GLU A 156 -8.40 -46.88 1.01
N TYR A 157 -8.59 -45.88 1.92
CA TYR A 157 -9.76 -45.81 2.78
C TYR A 157 -11.07 -45.70 1.98
N TYR A 158 -11.06 -44.99 0.86
CA TYR A 158 -12.23 -44.89 0.02
C TYR A 158 -12.54 -46.18 -0.72
N ARG A 159 -11.52 -46.87 -1.26
CA ARG A 159 -11.67 -48.15 -1.98
C ARG A 159 -12.08 -49.31 -1.09
N SER A 160 -11.70 -49.28 0.19
CA SER A 160 -12.13 -50.31 1.15
C SER A 160 -13.65 -50.32 1.43
N GLY A 161 -14.36 -49.27 1.00
CA GLY A 161 -15.81 -49.13 1.13
C GLY A 161 -16.32 -48.89 2.57
N ASN A 162 -15.43 -48.89 3.55
CA ASN A 162 -15.77 -48.80 4.97
C ASN A 162 -16.03 -47.38 5.49
N ARG A 163 -15.80 -46.36 4.66
CA ARG A 163 -15.92 -44.95 5.08
C ARG A 163 -16.43 -44.07 3.94
N THR A 164 -17.25 -43.10 4.31
CA THR A 164 -17.74 -42.05 3.43
C THR A 164 -16.68 -40.99 3.21
N GLN A 165 -16.78 -40.17 2.12
CA GLN A 165 -15.88 -39.05 1.86
C GLN A 165 -15.85 -38.06 3.03
N ALA A 166 -16.99 -37.81 3.68
CA ALA A 166 -17.11 -36.92 4.83
C ALA A 166 -16.35 -37.43 6.07
N GLU A 167 -16.38 -38.73 6.31
CA GLU A 167 -15.63 -39.36 7.42
C GLU A 167 -14.14 -39.35 7.16
N ILE A 168 -13.70 -39.57 5.91
CA ILE A 168 -12.29 -39.46 5.51
C ILE A 168 -11.82 -38.01 5.64
N ALA A 169 -12.64 -37.04 5.25
CA ALA A 169 -12.32 -35.63 5.38
C ALA A 169 -12.08 -35.20 6.85
N ARG A 170 -12.93 -35.70 7.77
CA ARG A 170 -12.75 -35.47 9.22
C ARG A 170 -11.49 -36.16 9.75
N LEU A 171 -11.17 -37.35 9.31
CA LEU A 171 -9.99 -38.12 9.74
C LEU A 171 -8.68 -37.37 9.38
N PHE A 172 -8.64 -36.80 8.19
CA PHE A 172 -7.46 -36.07 7.71
C PHE A 172 -7.48 -34.56 7.99
N GLY A 173 -8.51 -34.02 8.66
CA GLY A 173 -8.62 -32.59 9.01
C GLY A 173 -8.75 -31.67 7.80
N VAL A 174 -9.37 -32.15 6.70
CA VAL A 174 -9.55 -31.40 5.46
C VAL A 174 -11.02 -31.32 5.06
N SER A 175 -11.35 -30.48 4.07
CA SER A 175 -12.71 -30.42 3.54
C SER A 175 -13.01 -31.56 2.58
N ASP A 176 -14.30 -31.92 2.46
CA ASP A 176 -14.80 -32.91 1.51
C ASP A 176 -14.34 -32.63 0.07
N ARG A 177 -14.30 -31.35 -0.31
CA ARG A 177 -13.78 -30.90 -1.60
C ARG A 177 -12.31 -31.30 -1.81
N THR A 178 -11.50 -31.34 -0.73
CA THR A 178 -10.10 -31.77 -0.83
C THR A 178 -10.02 -33.27 -1.09
N ILE A 179 -10.83 -34.07 -0.40
CA ILE A 179 -10.94 -35.54 -0.60
C ILE A 179 -11.39 -35.84 -2.03
N ARG A 180 -12.47 -35.21 -2.48
CA ARG A 180 -12.99 -35.38 -3.83
C ARG A 180 -11.90 -35.10 -4.90
N ARG A 181 -11.15 -34.03 -4.78
CA ARG A 181 -10.08 -33.71 -5.71
C ARG A 181 -8.93 -34.72 -5.69
N VAL A 182 -8.63 -35.30 -4.52
CA VAL A 182 -7.62 -36.38 -4.42
C VAL A 182 -8.11 -37.64 -5.13
N LEU A 183 -9.37 -38.04 -4.94
CA LEU A 183 -9.96 -39.19 -5.59
C LEU A 183 -10.07 -39.05 -7.10
N GLU A 184 -10.50 -37.87 -7.59
CA GLU A 184 -10.54 -37.53 -9.02
C GLU A 184 -9.15 -37.66 -9.67
N LYS A 185 -8.09 -37.17 -8.99
CA LYS A 185 -6.72 -37.24 -9.48
C LYS A 185 -6.17 -38.66 -9.60
N HIS A 186 -6.67 -39.61 -8.81
CA HIS A 186 -6.16 -40.99 -8.76
C HIS A 186 -7.11 -42.03 -9.45
N ASN A 187 -8.28 -41.57 -9.94
CA ASN A 187 -9.22 -42.38 -10.73
C ASN A 187 -9.15 -42.10 -12.25
N GLY A 188 -8.30 -41.16 -12.70
CA GLY A 188 -7.97 -40.92 -14.10
C GLY A 188 -6.50 -41.24 -14.35
#